data_e75aadaf48705bb86abe318953fb24aa
#
_entry.id   e75aadaf48705bb86abe318953fb24aa
#
_cell.length_a   1.000
_cell.length_b   1.000
_cell.length_c   1.000
_cell.angle_alpha   90.00
_cell.angle_beta   90.00
_cell.angle_gamma   90.00
#
_symmetry.space_group_name_H-M   'P 1'
#
loop_
_entity.id
_entity.type
_entity.pdbx_description
1 polymer ?
#
loop_
_entity_poly.entity_id
_entity_poly.type
_entity_poly.pdbx_seq_one_letter_code
_entity_poly.pdbx_strand_id
1 'polypeptide(L)'
;MVHDDGAVGLDGLRVVFDDERVVSDAGVALVATLAQRLGIEALAQQLVRLRRDRPGAANAGRKVIALVYAMALGADSIDDTDVLRAGRTRRLLGGWIPAPSTLGTFLRAFTFGHVRQLDALLGQALERAWQAGAGPGEGRLVIDVDSFVGEVCGRLKQGAAHGYTKLLGYHPILATRAETRETLHIRLRKGSANTQKGIVRFTDELIARVTRAGATGVKLLRADSGFWNTKVFERLERAGWQYSIGVRMIKTIAAAVAAIPADAWQTIDYPADGEAQIAETVYGGRRLIVRRTRLLGAQAELWPDWRHFCFISNRDEDLALVEAEHRDHAVVEQVIADLKDQALAHFPSGDFNANGAWTVLAALAHNLLRWTQLLGLPHTTVRAARTLRRWLLQVPGRLTRHAGGWTLHLPARWPWHGDYIRALNRIRALPAPA
;
A
#
# COMPACT_ATOMS: atom_id res chain seq x y z
N MET A 1 24.30 43.49 -9.72
CA MET A 1 23.80 43.30 -11.09
C MET A 1 22.64 42.28 -11.03
N VAL A 2 21.44 42.80 -11.13
CA VAL A 2 20.24 41.95 -11.31
C VAL A 2 20.30 41.53 -12.77
N HIS A 3 20.58 40.26 -13.07
CA HIS A 3 20.37 39.73 -14.41
C HIS A 3 18.86 39.77 -14.62
N ASP A 4 18.43 40.64 -15.50
CA ASP A 4 17.09 40.65 -16.07
C ASP A 4 16.98 39.39 -16.95
N ASP A 5 16.50 38.29 -16.35
CA ASP A 5 16.10 37.09 -17.10
C ASP A 5 14.78 37.42 -17.80
N GLY A 6 14.87 38.14 -18.92
CA GLY A 6 13.73 38.45 -19.77
C GLY A 6 12.93 37.19 -20.12
N ALA A 7 11.61 37.29 -20.19
CA ALA A 7 10.74 36.20 -20.56
C ALA A 7 11.11 35.64 -21.95
N VAL A 8 11.27 34.34 -22.07
CA VAL A 8 11.56 33.67 -23.35
C VAL A 8 10.28 33.63 -24.19
N GLY A 9 10.34 34.16 -25.42
CA GLY A 9 9.26 34.00 -26.39
C GLY A 9 9.10 32.54 -26.82
N LEU A 10 7.95 31.94 -26.49
CA LEU A 10 7.71 30.49 -26.75
C LEU A 10 7.75 30.15 -28.25
N ASP A 11 7.30 31.03 -29.15
CA ASP A 11 7.28 30.81 -30.60
C ASP A 11 8.67 30.70 -31.21
N GLY A 12 9.67 31.33 -30.60
CA GLY A 12 11.07 31.27 -31.04
C GLY A 12 11.90 30.22 -30.32
N LEU A 13 11.32 29.48 -29.35
CA LEU A 13 12.05 28.54 -28.52
C LEU A 13 12.48 27.31 -29.33
N ARG A 14 13.79 27.11 -29.49
CA ARG A 14 14.34 25.87 -30.06
C ARG A 14 14.38 24.78 -28.98
N VAL A 15 13.69 23.65 -29.23
CA VAL A 15 13.70 22.50 -28.34
C VAL A 15 14.61 21.41 -28.90
N VAL A 16 15.56 20.93 -28.10
CA VAL A 16 16.49 19.85 -28.43
C VAL A 16 16.60 18.85 -27.27
N PHE A 17 16.85 17.58 -27.59
CA PHE A 17 17.04 16.48 -26.61
C PHE A 17 18.51 16.02 -26.60
N ASP A 18 19.42 16.87 -26.20
CA ASP A 18 20.87 16.67 -26.28
C ASP A 18 21.62 16.70 -24.92
N ASP A 19 20.97 17.03 -23.82
CA ASP A 19 21.63 17.02 -22.50
C ASP A 19 21.58 15.65 -21.85
N GLU A 20 22.63 14.85 -22.05
CA GLU A 20 22.81 13.55 -21.41
C GLU A 20 23.01 13.60 -19.89
N ARG A 21 23.24 14.77 -19.28
CA ARG A 21 23.52 14.90 -17.84
C ARG A 21 22.26 15.06 -17.00
N VAL A 22 21.12 15.27 -17.61
CA VAL A 22 19.84 15.46 -16.94
C VAL A 22 19.37 14.18 -16.24
N VAL A 23 18.74 14.35 -15.11
CA VAL A 23 17.99 13.34 -14.34
C VAL A 23 16.59 13.90 -14.14
N SER A 24 15.57 13.28 -14.73
CA SER A 24 14.19 13.79 -14.73
C SER A 24 13.61 13.92 -13.32
N ASP A 25 13.71 12.86 -12.54
CA ASP A 25 13.17 12.72 -11.19
C ASP A 25 14.31 12.41 -10.21
N ALA A 26 15.16 13.42 -9.97
CA ALA A 26 16.39 13.24 -9.19
C ALA A 26 16.13 12.84 -7.73
N GLY A 27 14.92 13.09 -7.23
CA GLY A 27 14.49 12.64 -5.92
C GLY A 27 14.39 11.13 -5.76
N VAL A 28 14.40 10.35 -6.85
CA VAL A 28 14.53 8.89 -6.79
C VAL A 28 15.78 8.45 -6.01
N ALA A 29 16.78 9.32 -5.90
CA ALA A 29 17.96 9.10 -5.06
C ALA A 29 17.62 8.80 -3.59
N LEU A 30 16.55 9.40 -3.04
CA LEU A 30 16.10 9.11 -1.68
C LEU A 30 15.63 7.66 -1.55
N VAL A 31 14.71 7.24 -2.44
CA VAL A 31 14.18 5.88 -2.47
C VAL A 31 15.27 4.86 -2.76
N ALA A 32 16.19 5.18 -3.69
CA ALA A 32 17.29 4.30 -4.03
C ALA A 32 18.31 4.16 -2.88
N THR A 33 18.62 5.25 -2.18
CA THR A 33 19.48 5.20 -0.98
C THR A 33 18.85 4.34 0.11
N LEU A 34 17.52 4.51 0.36
CA LEU A 34 16.80 3.67 1.32
C LEU A 34 16.79 2.20 0.90
N ALA A 35 16.49 1.90 -0.37
CA ALA A 35 16.49 0.53 -0.88
C ALA A 35 17.88 -0.14 -0.72
N GLN A 36 18.97 0.61 -0.91
CA GLN A 36 20.33 0.15 -0.63
C GLN A 36 20.55 -0.12 0.86
N ARG A 37 20.13 0.79 1.75
CA ARG A 37 20.20 0.64 3.20
C ARG A 37 19.39 -0.55 3.73
N LEU A 38 18.28 -0.86 3.09
CA LEU A 38 17.48 -2.05 3.40
C LEU A 38 17.94 -3.32 2.64
N GLY A 39 18.92 -3.21 1.74
CA GLY A 39 19.47 -4.33 0.96
C GLY A 39 18.45 -5.00 0.03
N ILE A 40 17.48 -4.25 -0.50
CA ILE A 40 16.34 -4.79 -1.26
C ILE A 40 16.77 -5.52 -2.53
N GLU A 41 17.74 -4.99 -3.29
CA GLU A 41 18.23 -5.62 -4.52
C GLU A 41 18.89 -6.98 -4.23
N ALA A 42 19.72 -7.04 -3.19
CA ALA A 42 20.39 -8.28 -2.77
C ALA A 42 19.38 -9.33 -2.28
N LEU A 43 18.40 -8.92 -1.46
CA LEU A 43 17.30 -9.79 -1.03
C LEU A 43 16.51 -10.33 -2.22
N ALA A 44 16.16 -9.49 -3.18
CA ALA A 44 15.44 -9.92 -4.36
C ALA A 44 16.27 -10.91 -5.19
N GLN A 45 17.58 -10.68 -5.33
CA GLN A 45 18.50 -11.58 -6.03
C GLN A 45 18.60 -12.94 -5.31
N GLN A 46 18.55 -12.95 -3.99
CA GLN A 46 18.61 -14.17 -3.18
C GLN A 46 17.30 -14.97 -3.22
N LEU A 47 16.16 -14.29 -3.09
CA LEU A 47 14.85 -14.92 -2.90
C LEU A 47 14.15 -15.28 -4.21
N VAL A 48 14.28 -14.44 -5.25
CA VAL A 48 13.57 -14.63 -6.53
C VAL A 48 14.40 -15.55 -7.43
N ARG A 49 14.06 -16.85 -7.42
CA ARG A 49 14.79 -17.90 -8.13
C ARG A 49 13.96 -18.43 -9.29
N LEU A 50 13.95 -17.69 -10.40
CA LEU A 50 13.35 -18.17 -11.64
C LEU A 50 14.17 -19.31 -12.25
N ARG A 51 13.53 -20.20 -12.98
CA ARG A 51 14.22 -21.28 -13.69
C ARG A 51 15.21 -20.71 -14.70
N ARG A 52 16.48 -21.15 -14.64
CA ARG A 52 17.58 -20.61 -15.45
C ARG A 52 17.39 -20.80 -16.96
N ASP A 53 16.64 -21.82 -17.35
CA ASP A 53 16.29 -22.12 -18.75
C ASP A 53 15.20 -21.19 -19.32
N ARG A 54 14.56 -20.38 -18.50
CA ARG A 54 13.54 -19.44 -18.95
C ARG A 54 14.14 -18.10 -19.36
N PRO A 55 13.72 -17.55 -20.52
CA PRO A 55 14.07 -16.17 -20.89
C PRO A 55 13.69 -15.21 -19.76
N GLY A 56 14.56 -14.26 -19.47
CA GLY A 56 14.31 -13.28 -18.43
C GLY A 56 14.72 -13.66 -17.01
N ALA A 57 15.19 -14.88 -16.72
CA ALA A 57 15.52 -15.35 -15.37
C ALA A 57 16.73 -14.65 -14.73
N ALA A 58 17.73 -14.24 -15.52
CA ALA A 58 18.97 -13.66 -14.99
C ALA A 58 18.74 -12.27 -14.32
N ASN A 59 19.58 -11.96 -13.33
CA ASN A 59 19.61 -10.66 -12.65
C ASN A 59 18.26 -10.24 -12.06
N ALA A 60 17.58 -11.17 -11.36
CA ALA A 60 16.25 -10.93 -10.80
C ALA A 60 16.22 -9.73 -9.85
N GLY A 61 17.24 -9.57 -8.99
CA GLY A 61 17.34 -8.43 -8.08
C GLY A 61 17.31 -7.09 -8.79
N ARG A 62 18.11 -6.96 -9.86
CA ARG A 62 18.17 -5.72 -10.64
C ARG A 62 16.87 -5.40 -11.36
N LYS A 63 16.14 -6.40 -11.86
CA LYS A 63 14.84 -6.23 -12.52
C LYS A 63 13.76 -5.85 -11.53
N VAL A 64 13.75 -6.49 -10.36
CA VAL A 64 12.85 -6.14 -9.26
C VAL A 64 13.04 -4.69 -8.86
N ILE A 65 14.28 -4.27 -8.58
CA ILE A 65 14.51 -2.90 -8.09
C ILE A 65 14.23 -1.84 -9.16
N ALA A 66 14.47 -2.13 -10.44
CA ALA A 66 14.14 -1.21 -11.53
C ALA A 66 12.63 -0.99 -11.64
N LEU A 67 11.82 -2.07 -11.57
CA LEU A 67 10.35 -1.96 -11.54
C LEU A 67 9.88 -1.17 -10.31
N VAL A 68 10.44 -1.45 -9.14
CA VAL A 68 10.09 -0.76 -7.90
C VAL A 68 10.40 0.74 -7.96
N TYR A 69 11.54 1.14 -8.53
CA TYR A 69 11.87 2.56 -8.70
C TYR A 69 10.91 3.26 -9.66
N ALA A 70 10.60 2.64 -10.80
CA ALA A 70 9.62 3.19 -11.73
C ALA A 70 8.24 3.37 -11.09
N MET A 71 7.75 2.33 -10.39
CA MET A 71 6.47 2.38 -9.67
C MET A 71 6.47 3.44 -8.56
N ALA A 72 7.58 3.62 -7.83
CA ALA A 72 7.69 4.65 -6.81
C ALA A 72 7.61 6.06 -7.41
N LEU A 73 8.07 6.24 -8.64
CA LEU A 73 7.94 7.49 -9.42
C LEU A 73 6.54 7.67 -10.03
N GLY A 74 5.69 6.64 -9.99
CA GLY A 74 4.31 6.70 -10.48
C GLY A 74 4.05 5.90 -11.75
N ALA A 75 5.00 5.09 -12.23
CA ALA A 75 4.77 4.22 -13.38
C ALA A 75 3.59 3.26 -13.13
N ASP A 76 2.69 3.17 -14.08
CA ASP A 76 1.54 2.27 -14.10
C ASP A 76 1.61 1.24 -15.25
N SER A 77 2.59 1.39 -16.13
CA SER A 77 2.89 0.47 -17.22
C SER A 77 4.36 0.02 -17.20
N ILE A 78 4.65 -1.05 -17.94
CA ILE A 78 6.04 -1.53 -18.09
C ILE A 78 6.85 -0.54 -18.93
N ASP A 79 6.24 0.12 -19.91
CA ASP A 79 6.91 1.03 -20.82
C ASP A 79 7.40 2.30 -20.11
N ASP A 80 6.73 2.75 -19.06
CA ASP A 80 7.15 3.89 -18.24
C ASP A 80 8.53 3.70 -17.60
N THR A 81 8.99 2.45 -17.48
CA THR A 81 10.32 2.15 -16.95
C THR A 81 11.46 2.72 -17.83
N ASP A 82 11.18 3.07 -19.08
CA ASP A 82 12.17 3.68 -19.98
C ASP A 82 12.65 5.07 -19.48
N VAL A 83 11.82 5.78 -18.71
CA VAL A 83 12.21 7.05 -18.08
C VAL A 83 13.47 6.89 -17.22
N LEU A 84 13.64 5.73 -16.57
CA LEU A 84 14.85 5.45 -15.77
C LEU A 84 16.11 5.27 -16.61
N ARG A 85 15.99 5.10 -17.93
CA ARG A 85 17.10 4.93 -18.87
C ARG A 85 17.53 6.24 -19.51
N ALA A 86 16.69 7.28 -19.44
CA ALA A 86 16.93 8.58 -20.00
C ALA A 86 18.07 9.33 -19.26
N GLY A 87 18.86 10.07 -19.98
CA GLY A 87 19.95 10.90 -19.45
C GLY A 87 20.91 10.12 -18.54
N ARG A 88 21.23 10.71 -17.40
CA ARG A 88 22.06 10.09 -16.35
C ARG A 88 21.28 9.41 -15.23
N THR A 89 19.96 9.26 -15.33
CA THR A 89 19.15 8.56 -14.32
C THR A 89 19.67 7.14 -14.07
N ARG A 90 20.02 6.40 -15.12
CA ARG A 90 20.62 5.07 -15.00
C ARG A 90 21.92 5.07 -14.19
N ARG A 91 22.75 6.10 -14.29
CA ARG A 91 24.01 6.23 -13.52
C ARG A 91 23.74 6.48 -12.05
N LEU A 92 22.76 7.33 -11.75
CA LEU A 92 22.30 7.58 -10.40
C LEU A 92 21.79 6.31 -9.72
N LEU A 93 21.13 5.43 -10.48
CA LEU A 93 20.51 4.19 -10.01
C LEU A 93 21.43 2.95 -10.11
N GLY A 94 22.73 3.11 -10.24
CA GLY A 94 23.70 2.01 -10.22
C GLY A 94 24.03 1.39 -11.58
N GLY A 95 23.73 2.08 -12.68
CA GLY A 95 24.22 1.78 -14.02
C GLY A 95 23.22 1.11 -14.95
N TRP A 96 23.13 -0.21 -14.98
CA TRP A 96 22.26 -0.89 -15.93
C TRP A 96 20.78 -0.89 -15.49
N ILE A 97 19.91 -0.41 -16.36
CA ILE A 97 18.44 -0.49 -16.23
C ILE A 97 17.91 -1.36 -17.38
N PRO A 98 17.19 -2.45 -17.08
CA PRO A 98 16.61 -3.33 -18.09
C PRO A 98 15.59 -2.59 -18.98
N ALA A 99 15.56 -2.94 -20.27
CA ALA A 99 14.54 -2.42 -21.18
C ALA A 99 13.13 -2.95 -20.81
N PRO A 100 12.05 -2.22 -21.15
CA PRO A 100 10.67 -2.66 -20.90
C PRO A 100 10.38 -4.07 -21.39
N SER A 101 10.82 -4.43 -22.60
CA SER A 101 10.68 -5.78 -23.15
C SER A 101 11.33 -6.87 -22.28
N THR A 102 12.50 -6.58 -21.72
CA THR A 102 13.21 -7.47 -20.79
C THR A 102 12.43 -7.64 -19.48
N LEU A 103 11.86 -6.54 -18.95
CA LEU A 103 11.04 -6.55 -17.73
C LEU A 103 9.71 -7.29 -17.97
N GLY A 104 9.09 -7.10 -19.11
CA GLY A 104 7.90 -7.86 -19.49
C GLY A 104 8.16 -9.36 -19.61
N THR A 105 9.31 -9.76 -20.20
CA THR A 105 9.73 -11.16 -20.28
C THR A 105 10.02 -11.73 -18.88
N PHE A 106 10.66 -10.97 -18.01
CA PHE A 106 10.89 -11.33 -16.62
C PHE A 106 9.58 -11.60 -15.86
N LEU A 107 8.58 -10.71 -15.96
CA LEU A 107 7.30 -10.90 -15.29
C LEU A 107 6.54 -12.13 -15.81
N ARG A 108 6.55 -12.38 -17.11
CA ARG A 108 5.91 -13.56 -17.70
C ARG A 108 6.59 -14.89 -17.34
N ALA A 109 7.83 -14.86 -16.84
CA ALA A 109 8.50 -16.06 -16.35
C ALA A 109 8.00 -16.51 -14.96
N PHE A 110 7.19 -15.71 -14.27
CA PHE A 110 6.71 -16.04 -12.93
C PHE A 110 5.65 -17.14 -12.94
N THR A 111 5.77 -18.03 -11.99
CA THR A 111 4.73 -18.97 -11.57
C THR A 111 4.17 -18.54 -10.22
N PHE A 112 3.12 -19.20 -9.74
CA PHE A 112 2.58 -18.95 -8.39
C PHE A 112 3.68 -19.06 -7.30
N GLY A 113 4.56 -20.06 -7.38
CA GLY A 113 5.68 -20.21 -6.43
C GLY A 113 6.62 -19.00 -6.44
N HIS A 114 6.92 -18.45 -7.62
CA HIS A 114 7.77 -17.26 -7.73
C HIS A 114 7.08 -15.99 -7.19
N VAL A 115 5.76 -15.84 -7.35
CA VAL A 115 5.00 -14.76 -6.70
C VAL A 115 5.11 -14.86 -5.18
N ARG A 116 5.10 -16.09 -4.62
CA ARG A 116 5.33 -16.32 -3.18
C ARG A 116 6.74 -15.92 -2.73
N GLN A 117 7.74 -16.05 -3.59
CA GLN A 117 9.10 -15.55 -3.31
C GLN A 117 9.15 -14.02 -3.24
N LEU A 118 8.43 -13.31 -4.12
CA LEU A 118 8.26 -11.85 -4.01
C LEU A 118 7.48 -11.45 -2.75
N ASP A 119 6.50 -12.23 -2.37
CA ASP A 119 5.76 -12.01 -1.12
C ASP A 119 6.68 -12.18 0.12
N ALA A 120 7.61 -13.14 0.08
CA ALA A 120 8.65 -13.27 1.10
C ALA A 120 9.62 -12.07 1.10
N LEU A 121 9.98 -11.55 -0.08
CA LEU A 121 10.76 -10.31 -0.20
C LEU A 121 10.05 -9.13 0.46
N LEU A 122 8.75 -8.92 0.19
CA LEU A 122 7.96 -7.88 0.83
C LEU A 122 7.97 -8.01 2.36
N GLY A 123 7.86 -9.25 2.88
CA GLY A 123 7.93 -9.53 4.32
C GLY A 123 9.28 -9.20 4.95
N GLN A 124 10.38 -9.61 4.31
CA GLN A 124 11.72 -9.30 4.81
C GLN A 124 12.08 -7.81 4.66
N ALA A 125 11.60 -7.15 3.61
CA ALA A 125 11.75 -5.70 3.47
C ALA A 125 11.03 -4.95 4.60
N LEU A 126 9.81 -5.39 4.96
CA LEU A 126 9.06 -4.85 6.10
C LEU A 126 9.82 -5.04 7.42
N GLU A 127 10.33 -6.24 7.67
CA GLU A 127 11.13 -6.55 8.86
C GLU A 127 12.34 -5.60 8.98
N ARG A 128 13.12 -5.46 7.91
CA ARG A 128 14.28 -4.55 7.89
C ARG A 128 13.90 -3.08 8.07
N ALA A 129 12.83 -2.62 7.47
CA ALA A 129 12.34 -1.26 7.64
C ALA A 129 11.89 -0.99 9.09
N TRP A 130 11.22 -1.96 9.71
CA TRP A 130 10.79 -1.85 11.10
C TRP A 130 11.97 -1.87 12.07
N GLN A 131 12.95 -2.71 11.83
CA GLN A 131 14.22 -2.71 12.59
C GLN A 131 15.00 -1.40 12.42
N ALA A 132 14.88 -0.75 11.25
CA ALA A 132 15.46 0.57 11.00
C ALA A 132 14.69 1.74 11.64
N GLY A 133 13.59 1.48 12.36
CA GLY A 133 12.82 2.47 13.09
C GLY A 133 11.46 2.86 12.48
N ALA A 134 11.02 2.21 11.39
CA ALA A 134 9.68 2.44 10.83
C ALA A 134 8.59 1.63 11.55
N GLY A 135 8.96 0.66 12.39
CA GLY A 135 8.04 -0.26 13.03
C GLY A 135 7.24 0.36 14.20
N PRO A 136 6.19 -0.33 14.67
CA PRO A 136 5.39 0.11 15.80
C PRO A 136 6.12 -0.10 17.16
N GLY A 137 7.17 -0.95 17.20
CA GLY A 137 7.83 -1.34 18.45
C GLY A 137 6.84 -1.99 19.42
N GLU A 138 6.80 -1.45 20.66
CA GLU A 138 5.86 -1.84 21.71
C GLU A 138 4.50 -1.12 21.59
N GLY A 139 4.38 -0.17 20.64
CA GLY A 139 3.15 0.56 20.39
C GLY A 139 2.05 -0.34 19.85
N ARG A 140 0.82 0.12 20.00
CA ARG A 140 -0.36 -0.54 19.42
C ARG A 140 -0.28 -0.56 17.90
N LEU A 141 -0.55 -1.71 17.29
CA LEU A 141 -0.59 -1.90 15.84
C LEU A 141 -2.03 -2.11 15.39
N VAL A 142 -2.61 -1.14 14.72
CA VAL A 142 -3.92 -1.25 14.09
C VAL A 142 -3.74 -1.65 12.62
N ILE A 143 -4.41 -2.72 12.23
CA ILE A 143 -4.30 -3.31 10.89
C ILE A 143 -5.68 -3.33 10.24
N ASP A 144 -5.82 -2.67 9.10
CA ASP A 144 -7.03 -2.70 8.31
C ASP A 144 -6.88 -3.70 7.16
N VAL A 145 -7.89 -4.55 6.99
CA VAL A 145 -7.95 -5.54 5.90
C VAL A 145 -9.13 -5.24 5.01
N ASP A 146 -8.84 -5.15 3.71
CA ASP A 146 -9.87 -4.91 2.71
C ASP A 146 -9.53 -5.57 1.38
N SER A 147 -10.48 -5.56 0.45
CA SER A 147 -10.30 -6.03 -0.91
C SER A 147 -10.97 -5.08 -1.90
N PHE A 148 -10.39 -4.97 -3.07
CA PHE A 148 -10.89 -4.04 -4.08
C PHE A 148 -10.98 -4.71 -5.45
N VAL A 149 -11.75 -4.12 -6.36
CA VAL A 149 -11.74 -4.53 -7.76
C VAL A 149 -10.63 -3.78 -8.48
N GLY A 150 -9.68 -4.54 -9.00
CA GLY A 150 -8.67 -4.07 -9.92
C GLY A 150 -9.14 -4.27 -11.35
N GLU A 151 -9.72 -3.23 -11.95
CA GLU A 151 -10.29 -3.28 -13.29
C GLU A 151 -9.22 -3.55 -14.36
N VAL A 152 -9.59 -4.28 -15.39
CA VAL A 152 -8.70 -4.59 -16.51
C VAL A 152 -9.35 -4.31 -17.85
N CYS A 153 -8.57 -3.78 -18.76
CA CYS A 153 -8.91 -3.69 -20.17
C CYS A 153 -8.52 -5.00 -20.86
N GLY A 154 -9.45 -5.56 -21.64
CA GLY A 154 -9.21 -6.78 -22.43
C GLY A 154 -9.76 -8.06 -21.78
N ARG A 155 -10.60 -8.76 -22.58
CA ARG A 155 -11.39 -9.92 -22.12
C ARG A 155 -10.57 -11.20 -21.94
N LEU A 156 -9.35 -11.27 -22.48
CA LEU A 156 -8.51 -12.47 -22.49
C LEU A 156 -7.47 -12.52 -21.35
N LYS A 157 -7.52 -11.62 -20.38
CA LYS A 157 -6.60 -11.66 -19.23
C LYS A 157 -6.93 -12.85 -18.33
N GLN A 158 -5.96 -13.72 -18.12
CA GLN A 158 -6.09 -14.94 -17.34
C GLN A 158 -6.53 -14.63 -15.91
N GLY A 159 -7.65 -15.21 -15.48
CA GLY A 159 -8.20 -15.05 -14.14
C GLY A 159 -9.00 -13.76 -13.91
N ALA A 160 -9.09 -12.87 -14.88
CA ALA A 160 -10.05 -11.77 -14.84
C ALA A 160 -11.48 -12.30 -15.00
N ALA A 161 -12.42 -11.72 -14.27
CA ALA A 161 -13.83 -12.09 -14.35
C ALA A 161 -14.71 -10.91 -13.87
N HIS A 162 -15.97 -10.93 -14.25
CA HIS A 162 -16.96 -10.02 -13.67
C HIS A 162 -17.29 -10.47 -12.24
N GLY A 163 -17.06 -9.59 -11.28
CA GLY A 163 -17.41 -9.78 -9.88
C GLY A 163 -18.79 -9.19 -9.54
N TYR A 164 -19.03 -8.96 -8.24
CA TYR A 164 -20.27 -8.36 -7.74
C TYR A 164 -20.50 -6.92 -8.24
N THR A 165 -19.45 -6.20 -8.60
CA THR A 165 -19.50 -4.84 -9.18
C THR A 165 -19.84 -4.85 -10.66
N LYS A 166 -19.95 -6.01 -11.30
CA LYS A 166 -20.10 -6.20 -12.75
C LYS A 166 -18.92 -5.64 -13.59
N LEU A 167 -17.86 -5.14 -12.97
CA LEU A 167 -16.63 -4.74 -13.66
C LEU A 167 -15.77 -5.97 -13.94
N LEU A 168 -15.16 -6.01 -15.13
CA LEU A 168 -14.18 -7.04 -15.48
C LEU A 168 -12.85 -6.73 -14.79
N GLY A 169 -12.38 -7.62 -13.95
CA GLY A 169 -11.15 -7.34 -13.22
C GLY A 169 -10.63 -8.50 -12.38
N TYR A 170 -9.68 -8.17 -11.53
CA TYR A 170 -9.18 -8.98 -10.44
C TYR A 170 -9.77 -8.52 -9.12
N HIS A 171 -9.60 -9.31 -8.06
CA HIS A 171 -10.10 -8.99 -6.72
C HIS A 171 -8.96 -9.10 -5.68
N PRO A 172 -7.96 -8.19 -5.69
CA PRO A 172 -6.89 -8.20 -4.71
C PRO A 172 -7.42 -8.05 -3.29
N ILE A 173 -6.70 -8.65 -2.33
CA ILE A 173 -6.88 -8.45 -0.90
C ILE A 173 -5.59 -7.88 -0.33
N LEU A 174 -5.70 -6.94 0.61
CA LEU A 174 -4.55 -6.34 1.28
C LEU A 174 -4.82 -6.12 2.77
N ALA A 175 -3.72 -6.07 3.53
CA ALA A 175 -3.69 -5.64 4.92
C ALA A 175 -2.73 -4.45 5.03
N THR A 176 -3.14 -3.41 5.72
CA THR A 176 -2.37 -2.17 5.88
C THR A 176 -2.26 -1.79 7.34
N ARG A 177 -1.16 -1.13 7.73
CA ARG A 177 -1.06 -0.45 9.02
C ARG A 177 -1.81 0.87 8.93
N ALA A 178 -2.81 1.06 9.79
CA ALA A 178 -3.70 2.23 9.72
C ALA A 178 -2.95 3.55 9.92
N GLU A 179 -2.06 3.64 10.91
CA GLU A 179 -1.34 4.86 11.28
C GLU A 179 -0.40 5.37 10.17
N THR A 180 0.37 4.46 9.57
CA THR A 180 1.44 4.80 8.62
C THR A 180 1.11 4.51 7.17
N ARG A 181 0.01 3.82 6.91
CA ARG A 181 -0.47 3.41 5.58
C ARG A 181 0.49 2.48 4.83
N GLU A 182 1.32 1.72 5.56
CA GLU A 182 2.15 0.66 4.97
C GLU A 182 1.29 -0.52 4.55
N THR A 183 1.60 -1.14 3.42
CA THR A 183 1.03 -2.42 3.03
C THR A 183 1.78 -3.55 3.74
N LEU A 184 1.12 -4.20 4.69
CA LEU A 184 1.71 -5.32 5.43
C LEU A 184 1.66 -6.61 4.63
N HIS A 185 0.56 -6.84 3.93
CA HIS A 185 0.38 -8.03 3.09
C HIS A 185 -0.57 -7.73 1.94
N ILE A 186 -0.31 -8.30 0.76
CA ILE A 186 -1.17 -8.16 -0.42
C ILE A 186 -1.19 -9.46 -1.21
N ARG A 187 -2.33 -9.77 -1.85
CA ARG A 187 -2.45 -10.92 -2.74
C ARG A 187 -3.41 -10.64 -3.88
N LEU A 188 -2.95 -10.86 -5.11
CA LEU A 188 -3.84 -10.90 -6.26
C LEU A 188 -4.74 -12.14 -6.20
N ARG A 189 -6.03 -11.96 -6.41
CA ARG A 189 -7.02 -13.04 -6.54
C ARG A 189 -7.75 -12.91 -7.87
N LYS A 190 -8.31 -14.02 -8.36
CA LYS A 190 -9.15 -14.01 -9.58
C LYS A 190 -10.36 -13.10 -9.35
N GLY A 191 -10.88 -12.51 -10.41
CA GLY A 191 -12.04 -11.62 -10.35
C GLY A 191 -13.32 -12.26 -9.82
N SER A 192 -13.48 -13.58 -10.01
CA SER A 192 -14.58 -14.37 -9.45
C SER A 192 -14.41 -14.74 -7.97
N ALA A 193 -13.31 -14.34 -7.32
CA ALA A 193 -13.10 -14.62 -5.91
C ALA A 193 -14.06 -13.75 -5.06
N ASN A 194 -14.85 -14.38 -4.19
CA ASN A 194 -15.52 -13.65 -3.13
C ASN A 194 -14.51 -13.20 -2.05
N THR A 195 -14.92 -12.28 -1.17
CA THR A 195 -14.05 -11.70 -0.15
C THR A 195 -13.47 -12.76 0.79
N GLN A 196 -14.23 -13.81 1.11
CA GLN A 196 -13.81 -14.87 2.03
C GLN A 196 -12.83 -15.88 1.43
N LYS A 197 -12.70 -15.92 0.09
CA LYS A 197 -11.82 -16.91 -0.55
C LYS A 197 -10.35 -16.69 -0.17
N GLY A 198 -9.79 -17.64 0.59
CA GLY A 198 -8.40 -17.64 1.03
C GLY A 198 -8.10 -16.74 2.23
N ILE A 199 -9.13 -16.16 2.90
CA ILE A 199 -8.94 -15.23 4.02
C ILE A 199 -8.25 -15.88 5.22
N VAL A 200 -8.58 -17.12 5.58
CA VAL A 200 -7.96 -17.81 6.71
C VAL A 200 -6.44 -17.93 6.51
N ARG A 201 -6.01 -18.39 5.33
CA ARG A 201 -4.59 -18.46 5.00
C ARG A 201 -3.93 -17.08 4.94
N PHE A 202 -4.63 -16.08 4.42
CA PHE A 202 -4.15 -14.69 4.39
C PHE A 202 -3.92 -14.18 5.81
N THR A 203 -4.84 -14.47 6.74
CA THR A 203 -4.71 -14.10 8.16
C THR A 203 -3.54 -14.83 8.82
N ASP A 204 -3.38 -16.15 8.60
CA ASP A 204 -2.23 -16.91 9.13
C ASP A 204 -0.89 -16.30 8.65
N GLU A 205 -0.79 -15.95 7.38
CA GLU A 205 0.40 -15.33 6.78
C GLU A 205 0.65 -13.92 7.30
N LEU A 206 -0.41 -13.13 7.52
CA LEU A 206 -0.33 -11.80 8.11
C LEU A 206 0.18 -11.87 9.56
N ILE A 207 -0.40 -12.74 10.38
CA ILE A 207 0.05 -12.98 11.76
C ILE A 207 1.53 -13.33 11.81
N ALA A 208 1.93 -14.33 11.00
CA ALA A 208 3.32 -14.77 10.94
C ALA A 208 4.27 -13.66 10.48
N ARG A 209 3.85 -12.80 9.55
CA ARG A 209 4.63 -11.68 9.04
C ARG A 209 4.83 -10.60 10.09
N VAL A 210 3.77 -10.17 10.74
CA VAL A 210 3.79 -9.13 11.79
C VAL A 210 4.63 -9.59 12.98
N THR A 211 4.52 -10.87 13.37
CA THR A 211 5.34 -11.46 14.44
C THR A 211 6.82 -11.43 14.08
N ARG A 212 7.21 -11.87 12.87
CA ARG A 212 8.61 -11.82 12.41
C ARG A 212 9.15 -10.40 12.30
N ALA A 213 8.32 -9.46 11.89
CA ALA A 213 8.70 -8.04 11.79
C ALA A 213 8.92 -7.38 13.16
N GLY A 214 8.57 -8.05 14.27
CA GLY A 214 8.94 -7.62 15.63
C GLY A 214 7.92 -6.70 16.31
N ALA A 215 6.65 -6.67 15.91
CA ALA A 215 5.62 -5.95 16.66
C ALA A 215 5.28 -6.70 17.95
N THR A 216 5.52 -6.07 19.12
CA THR A 216 5.31 -6.67 20.44
C THR A 216 4.06 -6.14 21.15
N GLY A 217 3.63 -4.91 20.85
CA GLY A 217 2.43 -4.29 21.44
C GLY A 217 1.11 -4.97 21.07
N VAL A 218 0.00 -4.39 21.48
CA VAL A 218 -1.36 -4.86 21.15
C VAL A 218 -1.59 -4.78 19.63
N LYS A 219 -2.12 -5.83 19.04
CA LYS A 219 -2.50 -5.90 17.62
C LYS A 219 -4.00 -5.91 17.52
N LEU A 220 -4.55 -4.96 16.76
CA LEU A 220 -5.98 -4.87 16.43
C LEU A 220 -6.18 -5.05 14.93
N LEU A 221 -6.95 -6.05 14.53
CA LEU A 221 -7.38 -6.21 13.13
C LEU A 221 -8.78 -5.67 12.95
N ARG A 222 -8.95 -4.76 11.95
CA ARG A 222 -10.26 -4.26 11.54
C ARG A 222 -10.56 -4.70 10.11
N ALA A 223 -11.81 -5.07 9.85
CA ALA A 223 -12.25 -5.47 8.51
C ALA A 223 -13.77 -5.28 8.35
N ASP A 224 -14.20 -5.20 7.09
CA ASP A 224 -15.62 -5.12 6.74
C ASP A 224 -16.35 -6.50 6.89
N SER A 225 -17.65 -6.52 6.63
CA SER A 225 -18.48 -7.72 6.73
C SER A 225 -18.16 -8.81 5.70
N GLY A 226 -17.39 -8.48 4.68
CA GLY A 226 -16.88 -9.45 3.70
C GLY A 226 -15.89 -10.44 4.30
N PHE A 227 -15.23 -10.06 5.40
CA PHE A 227 -14.25 -10.87 6.11
C PHE A 227 -14.81 -11.66 7.29
N TRP A 228 -16.10 -11.58 7.56
CA TRP A 228 -16.77 -12.32 8.63
C TRP A 228 -16.63 -13.83 8.44
N ASN A 229 -15.78 -14.45 9.26
CA ASN A 229 -15.50 -15.88 9.21
C ASN A 229 -15.04 -16.38 10.58
N THR A 230 -15.74 -17.35 11.15
CA THR A 230 -15.42 -17.90 12.48
C THR A 230 -13.97 -18.41 12.58
N LYS A 231 -13.46 -19.04 11.52
CA LYS A 231 -12.05 -19.50 11.52
C LYS A 231 -11.05 -18.36 11.58
N VAL A 232 -11.39 -17.17 11.07
CA VAL A 232 -10.55 -15.96 11.20
C VAL A 232 -10.52 -15.51 12.66
N PHE A 233 -11.68 -15.43 13.32
CA PHE A 233 -11.75 -15.11 14.75
C PHE A 233 -10.88 -16.05 15.58
N GLU A 234 -11.04 -17.36 15.40
CA GLU A 234 -10.25 -18.38 16.11
C GLU A 234 -8.73 -18.23 15.88
N ARG A 235 -8.29 -17.82 14.66
CA ARG A 235 -6.88 -17.57 14.38
C ARG A 235 -6.35 -16.34 15.14
N LEU A 236 -7.12 -15.26 15.14
CA LEU A 236 -6.78 -14.02 15.83
C LEU A 236 -6.75 -14.22 17.34
N GLU A 237 -7.78 -14.87 17.91
CA GLU A 237 -7.87 -15.19 19.33
C GLU A 237 -6.71 -16.07 19.80
N ARG A 238 -6.36 -17.10 19.04
CA ARG A 238 -5.19 -17.96 19.34
C ARG A 238 -3.87 -17.22 19.28
N ALA A 239 -3.76 -16.21 18.41
CA ALA A 239 -2.58 -15.38 18.29
C ALA A 239 -2.53 -14.23 19.33
N GLY A 240 -3.55 -14.08 20.17
CA GLY A 240 -3.68 -12.98 21.12
C GLY A 240 -3.94 -11.62 20.47
N TRP A 241 -4.58 -11.62 19.30
CA TRP A 241 -4.93 -10.38 18.62
C TRP A 241 -6.35 -9.94 18.98
N GLN A 242 -6.51 -8.64 19.14
CA GLN A 242 -7.82 -8.01 19.15
C GLN A 242 -8.36 -7.90 17.71
N TYR A 243 -9.68 -7.86 17.59
CA TYR A 243 -10.32 -7.63 16.28
C TYR A 243 -11.63 -6.85 16.42
N SER A 244 -12.03 -6.26 15.30
CA SER A 244 -13.28 -5.56 15.09
C SER A 244 -13.71 -5.80 13.64
N ILE A 245 -14.59 -6.77 13.41
CA ILE A 245 -14.95 -7.25 12.06
C ILE A 245 -16.45 -7.13 11.85
N GLY A 246 -16.84 -6.39 10.80
CA GLY A 246 -18.22 -6.23 10.39
C GLY A 246 -18.92 -7.57 10.17
N VAL A 247 -20.22 -7.62 10.41
CA VAL A 247 -21.05 -8.79 10.12
C VAL A 247 -22.20 -8.42 9.20
N ARG A 248 -22.65 -9.39 8.40
CA ARG A 248 -23.80 -9.21 7.52
C ARG A 248 -25.10 -9.32 8.31
N MET A 249 -26.07 -8.48 7.98
CA MET A 249 -27.40 -8.54 8.55
C MET A 249 -28.16 -9.77 8.02
N ILE A 250 -27.95 -10.91 8.66
CA ILE A 250 -28.72 -12.16 8.42
C ILE A 250 -29.80 -12.31 9.47
N LYS A 251 -30.75 -13.21 9.25
CA LYS A 251 -31.91 -13.39 10.15
C LYS A 251 -31.55 -13.57 11.63
N THR A 252 -30.47 -14.30 11.92
CA THR A 252 -30.04 -14.54 13.31
C THR A 252 -29.40 -13.30 13.95
N ILE A 253 -28.66 -12.50 13.17
CA ILE A 253 -28.14 -11.21 13.63
C ILE A 253 -29.30 -10.22 13.84
N ALA A 254 -30.24 -10.15 12.89
CA ALA A 254 -31.39 -9.28 13.02
C ALA A 254 -32.25 -9.63 14.27
N ALA A 255 -32.40 -10.90 14.58
CA ALA A 255 -33.07 -11.34 15.81
C ALA A 255 -32.31 -10.93 17.09
N ALA A 256 -30.96 -11.05 17.07
CA ALA A 256 -30.13 -10.60 18.20
C ALA A 256 -30.22 -9.07 18.40
N VAL A 257 -30.25 -8.31 17.31
CA VAL A 257 -30.41 -6.84 17.34
C VAL A 257 -31.80 -6.46 17.86
N ALA A 258 -32.83 -7.12 17.39
CA ALA A 258 -34.22 -6.86 17.84
C ALA A 258 -34.45 -7.19 19.32
N ALA A 259 -33.66 -8.09 19.89
CA ALA A 259 -33.72 -8.45 21.31
C ALA A 259 -33.01 -7.45 22.24
N ILE A 260 -32.28 -6.44 21.71
CA ILE A 260 -31.65 -5.41 22.51
C ILE A 260 -32.69 -4.52 23.16
N PRO A 261 -32.74 -4.40 24.51
CA PRO A 261 -33.68 -3.55 25.20
C PRO A 261 -33.62 -2.09 24.78
N ALA A 262 -34.75 -1.40 24.80
CA ALA A 262 -34.81 0.00 24.34
C ALA A 262 -33.96 0.96 25.17
N ASP A 263 -33.77 0.68 26.44
CA ASP A 263 -32.94 1.45 27.38
C ASP A 263 -31.46 1.16 27.30
N ALA A 264 -31.06 0.11 26.58
CA ALA A 264 -29.65 -0.23 26.36
C ALA A 264 -28.97 0.62 25.27
N TRP A 265 -29.74 1.40 24.50
CA TRP A 265 -29.19 2.22 23.42
C TRP A 265 -28.63 3.55 23.94
N GLN A 266 -27.37 3.79 23.68
CA GLN A 266 -26.65 5.02 24.02
C GLN A 266 -26.57 5.93 22.77
N THR A 267 -26.98 7.18 22.90
CA THR A 267 -26.82 8.19 21.84
C THR A 267 -25.36 8.59 21.72
N ILE A 268 -24.87 8.68 20.49
CA ILE A 268 -23.51 9.17 20.17
C ILE A 268 -23.58 10.36 19.21
N ASP A 269 -22.53 11.18 19.24
CA ASP A 269 -22.39 12.27 18.28
C ASP A 269 -22.30 11.70 16.85
N TYR A 270 -23.16 12.19 15.97
CA TYR A 270 -23.20 11.81 14.58
C TYR A 270 -23.13 13.07 13.70
N PRO A 271 -22.15 13.15 12.78
CA PRO A 271 -22.03 14.30 11.89
C PRO A 271 -23.23 14.36 10.94
N ALA A 272 -23.68 15.57 10.63
CA ALA A 272 -24.79 15.91 9.76
C ALA A 272 -26.22 15.67 10.35
N ASP A 273 -27.23 15.85 9.53
CA ASP A 273 -28.66 15.87 9.84
C ASP A 273 -29.24 14.49 10.25
N GLY A 274 -28.57 13.81 11.18
CA GLY A 274 -28.93 12.44 11.60
C GLY A 274 -28.80 12.22 13.09
N GLU A 275 -29.34 11.09 13.53
CA GLU A 275 -29.20 10.56 14.88
C GLU A 275 -28.50 9.20 14.83
N ALA A 276 -27.59 8.95 15.75
CA ALA A 276 -26.93 7.66 15.90
C ALA A 276 -26.99 7.16 17.35
N GLN A 277 -27.19 5.88 17.49
CA GLN A 277 -27.16 5.20 18.76
C GLN A 277 -26.34 3.91 18.66
N ILE A 278 -25.74 3.52 19.77
CA ILE A 278 -24.95 2.28 19.89
C ILE A 278 -25.49 1.43 21.04
N ALA A 279 -25.40 0.15 20.85
CA ALA A 279 -25.68 -0.84 21.88
C ALA A 279 -24.85 -2.10 21.65
N GLU A 280 -24.83 -2.99 22.58
CA GLU A 280 -24.14 -4.28 22.46
C GLU A 280 -24.99 -5.44 22.94
N THR A 281 -24.70 -6.63 22.41
CA THR A 281 -25.27 -7.90 22.82
C THR A 281 -24.25 -9.01 22.57
N VAL A 282 -24.64 -10.25 22.78
CA VAL A 282 -23.80 -11.42 22.52
C VAL A 282 -24.32 -12.20 21.32
N TYR A 283 -23.44 -12.55 20.38
CA TYR A 283 -23.76 -13.42 19.27
C TYR A 283 -22.67 -14.47 19.07
N GLY A 284 -23.04 -15.76 19.11
CA GLY A 284 -22.09 -16.86 18.97
C GLY A 284 -20.98 -16.85 20.02
N GLY A 285 -21.28 -16.43 21.26
CA GLY A 285 -20.31 -16.34 22.37
C GLY A 285 -19.34 -15.14 22.25
N ARG A 286 -19.57 -14.18 21.33
CA ARG A 286 -18.73 -13.00 21.12
C ARG A 286 -19.54 -11.72 21.27
N ARG A 287 -18.89 -10.64 21.66
CA ARG A 287 -19.47 -9.30 21.77
C ARG A 287 -19.90 -8.82 20.39
N LEU A 288 -21.19 -8.58 20.20
CA LEU A 288 -21.78 -7.99 19.00
C LEU A 288 -22.11 -6.54 19.32
N ILE A 289 -21.44 -5.63 18.66
CA ILE A 289 -21.68 -4.19 18.76
C ILE A 289 -22.54 -3.75 17.60
N VAL A 290 -23.56 -2.96 17.91
CA VAL A 290 -24.55 -2.48 16.94
C VAL A 290 -24.60 -0.97 17.00
N ARG A 291 -24.37 -0.33 15.87
CA ARG A 291 -24.71 1.06 15.65
C ARG A 291 -25.96 1.14 14.80
N ARG A 292 -26.91 1.98 15.20
CA ARG A 292 -28.06 2.33 14.37
C ARG A 292 -28.06 3.82 14.06
N THR A 293 -28.47 4.16 12.84
CA THR A 293 -28.55 5.55 12.38
C THR A 293 -29.88 5.80 11.70
N ARG A 294 -30.42 6.99 11.86
CA ARG A 294 -31.55 7.49 11.08
C ARG A 294 -31.30 8.93 10.66
N LEU A 295 -31.82 9.29 9.52
CA LEU A 295 -31.79 10.68 9.04
C LEU A 295 -32.90 11.47 9.74
N LEU A 296 -32.67 12.77 9.91
CA LEU A 296 -33.67 13.72 10.43
C LEU A 296 -34.06 14.68 9.29
N GLY A 297 -35.21 15.39 9.47
CA GLY A 297 -35.69 16.35 8.47
C GLY A 297 -36.39 15.72 7.27
N ALA A 298 -36.48 16.42 6.14
CA ALA A 298 -37.22 15.99 4.94
C ALA A 298 -36.76 14.63 4.36
N GLN A 299 -35.51 14.24 4.58
CA GLN A 299 -35.00 12.93 4.16
C GLN A 299 -35.51 11.78 5.06
N ALA A 300 -35.95 12.07 6.28
CA ALA A 300 -36.54 11.08 7.19
C ALA A 300 -37.89 10.53 6.67
N GLU A 301 -38.64 11.31 5.90
CA GLU A 301 -39.91 10.89 5.29
C GLU A 301 -39.72 9.75 4.28
N LEU A 302 -38.57 9.74 3.58
CA LEU A 302 -38.21 8.70 2.60
C LEU A 302 -37.65 7.45 3.25
N TRP A 303 -37.05 7.55 4.44
CA TRP A 303 -36.35 6.46 5.13
C TRP A 303 -36.57 6.55 6.65
N PRO A 304 -37.78 6.27 7.15
CA PRO A 304 -38.13 6.46 8.57
C PRO A 304 -37.44 5.45 9.51
N ASP A 305 -36.94 4.35 8.96
CA ASP A 305 -36.42 3.24 9.74
C ASP A 305 -34.95 3.40 10.12
N TRP A 306 -34.59 2.82 11.27
CA TRP A 306 -33.22 2.71 11.70
C TRP A 306 -32.41 1.79 10.78
N ARG A 307 -31.26 2.26 10.30
CA ARG A 307 -30.25 1.46 9.61
C ARG A 307 -29.27 0.92 10.64
N HIS A 308 -29.03 -0.38 10.62
CA HIS A 308 -28.15 -1.06 11.56
C HIS A 308 -26.83 -1.46 10.92
N PHE A 309 -25.73 -1.16 11.62
CA PHE A 309 -24.36 -1.55 11.28
C PHE A 309 -23.84 -2.38 12.45
N CYS A 310 -23.45 -3.62 12.18
CA CYS A 310 -23.06 -4.56 13.20
C CYS A 310 -21.65 -5.06 12.98
N PHE A 311 -20.90 -5.23 14.06
CA PHE A 311 -19.59 -5.88 14.02
C PHE A 311 -19.33 -6.70 15.28
N ILE A 312 -18.48 -7.72 15.15
CA ILE A 312 -18.04 -8.57 16.27
C ILE A 312 -16.67 -8.13 16.72
N SER A 313 -16.46 -8.07 18.02
CA SER A 313 -15.20 -7.73 18.65
C SER A 313 -14.91 -8.65 19.85
N ASN A 314 -13.63 -8.87 20.14
CA ASN A 314 -13.15 -9.50 21.38
C ASN A 314 -12.52 -8.49 22.35
N ARG A 315 -12.76 -7.22 22.14
CA ARG A 315 -12.27 -6.11 22.97
C ARG A 315 -13.23 -5.87 24.14
N ASP A 316 -12.68 -5.49 25.28
CA ASP A 316 -13.39 -5.27 26.55
C ASP A 316 -13.51 -3.77 26.90
N GLU A 317 -12.85 -2.89 26.09
CA GLU A 317 -12.88 -1.45 26.33
C GLU A 317 -14.29 -0.88 26.16
N ASP A 318 -14.46 0.37 26.52
CA ASP A 318 -15.71 1.12 26.45
C ASP A 318 -16.38 1.01 25.06
N LEU A 319 -17.72 0.87 25.05
CA LEU A 319 -18.51 0.64 23.86
C LEU A 319 -18.34 1.76 22.83
N ALA A 320 -18.36 3.03 23.26
CA ALA A 320 -18.25 4.17 22.37
C ALA A 320 -16.83 4.27 21.75
N LEU A 321 -15.81 3.94 22.52
CA LEU A 321 -14.43 3.88 22.02
C LEU A 321 -14.26 2.79 20.96
N VAL A 322 -14.74 1.58 21.22
CA VAL A 322 -14.63 0.45 20.29
C VAL A 322 -15.39 0.73 19.00
N GLU A 323 -16.56 1.36 19.07
CA GLU A 323 -17.38 1.73 17.92
C GLU A 323 -16.70 2.84 17.09
N ALA A 324 -16.21 3.89 17.74
CA ALA A 324 -15.52 4.99 17.07
C ALA A 324 -14.27 4.50 16.32
N GLU A 325 -13.44 3.67 16.95
CA GLU A 325 -12.27 3.09 16.30
C GLU A 325 -12.63 2.13 15.15
N HIS A 326 -13.75 1.41 15.24
CA HIS A 326 -14.20 0.59 14.12
C HIS A 326 -14.54 1.44 12.87
N ARG A 327 -15.13 2.62 13.05
CA ARG A 327 -15.43 3.55 11.95
C ARG A 327 -14.18 4.07 11.24
N ASP A 328 -13.07 4.22 11.95
CA ASP A 328 -11.79 4.67 11.38
C ASP A 328 -11.14 3.67 10.41
N HIS A 329 -11.75 2.51 10.15
CA HIS A 329 -11.31 1.53 9.16
C HIS A 329 -11.18 2.09 7.73
N ALA A 330 -11.84 3.19 7.40
CA ALA A 330 -11.78 3.83 6.08
C ALA A 330 -10.37 4.26 5.61
N VAL A 331 -9.36 4.22 6.48
CA VAL A 331 -7.95 4.53 6.12
C VAL A 331 -7.41 3.56 5.05
N VAL A 332 -7.85 2.30 5.02
CA VAL A 332 -7.43 1.34 4.01
C VAL A 332 -7.81 1.77 2.59
N GLU A 333 -8.94 2.47 2.42
CA GLU A 333 -9.37 3.02 1.13
C GLU A 333 -8.36 4.02 0.55
N GLN A 334 -7.68 4.79 1.42
CA GLN A 334 -6.63 5.72 1.00
C GLN A 334 -5.39 4.99 0.49
N VAL A 335 -5.05 3.84 1.07
CA VAL A 335 -3.95 2.99 0.57
C VAL A 335 -4.33 2.36 -0.77
N ILE A 336 -5.56 1.90 -0.92
CA ILE A 336 -6.08 1.40 -2.19
C ILE A 336 -6.03 2.50 -3.26
N ALA A 337 -6.43 3.72 -2.92
CA ALA A 337 -6.35 4.88 -3.81
C ALA A 337 -4.90 5.19 -4.20
N ASP A 338 -3.97 5.20 -3.23
CA ASP A 338 -2.54 5.41 -3.48
C ASP A 338 -1.96 4.34 -4.42
N LEU A 339 -2.34 3.06 -4.26
CA LEU A 339 -1.90 1.97 -5.12
C LEU A 339 -2.49 2.05 -6.53
N LYS A 340 -3.74 2.51 -6.66
CA LYS A 340 -4.41 2.74 -7.94
C LYS A 340 -3.94 4.01 -8.66
N ASP A 341 -3.42 5.02 -7.93
CA ASP A 341 -2.80 6.23 -8.51
C ASP A 341 -1.39 5.97 -9.08
N GLN A 342 -0.94 4.72 -9.04
CA GLN A 342 0.33 4.26 -9.59
C GLN A 342 0.17 2.85 -10.18
N ALA A 343 1.09 1.95 -9.92
CA ALA A 343 1.22 0.64 -10.54
C ALA A 343 -0.06 -0.22 -10.59
N LEU A 344 -1.02 -0.07 -9.68
CA LEU A 344 -2.28 -0.83 -9.73
C LEU A 344 -3.43 -0.10 -10.46
N ALA A 345 -3.15 1.03 -11.13
CA ALA A 345 -4.05 1.58 -12.13
C ALA A 345 -4.26 0.59 -13.28
N HIS A 346 -3.21 -0.16 -13.62
CA HIS A 346 -3.24 -1.16 -14.68
C HIS A 346 -2.66 -2.51 -14.24
N PHE A 347 -3.05 -3.57 -14.92
CA PHE A 347 -2.45 -4.90 -14.82
C PHE A 347 -1.86 -5.24 -16.19
N PRO A 348 -0.54 -5.08 -16.40
CA PRO A 348 0.05 -4.97 -17.74
C PRO A 348 0.09 -6.28 -18.52
N SER A 349 -0.05 -7.44 -17.88
CA SER A 349 0.10 -8.75 -18.52
C SER A 349 -1.24 -9.43 -18.81
N GLY A 350 -1.26 -10.31 -19.82
CA GLY A 350 -2.29 -11.33 -19.98
C GLY A 350 -2.21 -12.44 -18.95
N ASP A 351 -1.02 -12.71 -18.38
CA ASP A 351 -0.77 -13.79 -17.44
C ASP A 351 -1.12 -13.42 -16.00
N PHE A 352 -1.87 -14.27 -15.32
CA PHE A 352 -2.29 -14.05 -13.93
C PHE A 352 -1.10 -13.94 -12.95
N ASN A 353 -0.10 -14.81 -13.10
CA ASN A 353 1.06 -14.81 -12.21
C ASN A 353 1.98 -13.60 -12.45
N ALA A 354 2.10 -13.12 -13.69
CA ALA A 354 2.82 -11.89 -13.99
C ALA A 354 2.15 -10.68 -13.32
N ASN A 355 0.81 -10.60 -13.38
CA ASN A 355 0.05 -9.57 -12.66
C ASN A 355 0.13 -9.75 -11.14
N GLY A 356 0.22 -10.99 -10.65
CA GLY A 356 0.49 -11.28 -9.24
C GLY A 356 1.85 -10.76 -8.78
N ALA A 357 2.89 -10.94 -9.59
CA ALA A 357 4.21 -10.37 -9.35
C ALA A 357 4.17 -8.84 -9.36
N TRP A 358 3.51 -8.23 -10.36
CA TRP A 358 3.28 -6.80 -10.46
C TRP A 358 2.61 -6.23 -9.21
N THR A 359 1.56 -6.90 -8.69
CA THR A 359 0.84 -6.51 -7.48
C THR A 359 1.74 -6.45 -6.24
N VAL A 360 2.61 -7.44 -6.06
CA VAL A 360 3.53 -7.46 -4.91
C VAL A 360 4.61 -6.38 -5.05
N LEU A 361 5.12 -6.16 -6.27
CA LEU A 361 6.09 -5.10 -6.55
C LEU A 361 5.49 -3.70 -6.34
N ALA A 362 4.22 -3.51 -6.70
CA ALA A 362 3.49 -2.27 -6.42
C ALA A 362 3.40 -1.97 -4.92
N ALA A 363 3.11 -2.99 -4.11
CA ALA A 363 3.11 -2.85 -2.65
C ALA A 363 4.50 -2.54 -2.09
N LEU A 364 5.55 -3.16 -2.62
CA LEU A 364 6.93 -2.86 -2.20
C LEU A 364 7.34 -1.43 -2.58
N ALA A 365 6.98 -0.95 -3.76
CA ALA A 365 7.22 0.42 -4.21
C ALA A 365 6.48 1.44 -3.35
N HIS A 366 5.20 1.18 -3.05
CA HIS A 366 4.40 1.97 -2.12
C HIS A 366 5.07 2.03 -0.73
N ASN A 367 5.50 0.90 -0.21
CA ASN A 367 6.17 0.84 1.08
C ASN A 367 7.51 1.57 1.09
N LEU A 368 8.34 1.43 0.05
CA LEU A 368 9.60 2.18 -0.03
C LEU A 368 9.37 3.69 -0.04
N LEU A 369 8.36 4.17 -0.76
CA LEU A 369 7.99 5.58 -0.74
C LEU A 369 7.51 6.00 0.66
N ARG A 370 6.71 5.16 1.32
CA ARG A 370 6.22 5.37 2.67
C ARG A 370 7.35 5.39 3.70
N TRP A 371 8.25 4.40 3.66
CA TRP A 371 9.41 4.33 4.54
C TRP A 371 10.41 5.47 4.30
N THR A 372 10.50 5.99 3.07
CA THR A 372 11.28 7.20 2.78
C THR A 372 10.75 8.40 3.59
N GLN A 373 9.42 8.54 3.72
CA GLN A 373 8.83 9.55 4.60
C GLN A 373 9.08 9.22 6.08
N LEU A 374 8.71 8.02 6.53
CA LEU A 374 8.76 7.66 7.95
C LEU A 374 10.17 7.72 8.54
N LEU A 375 11.17 7.23 7.82
CA LEU A 375 12.56 7.21 8.27
C LEU A 375 13.30 8.51 7.99
N GLY A 376 12.98 9.17 6.87
CA GLY A 376 13.60 10.43 6.48
C GLY A 376 13.01 11.65 7.18
N LEU A 377 11.70 11.66 7.41
CA LEU A 377 10.93 12.78 7.96
C LEU A 377 9.92 12.32 9.02
N PRO A 378 10.35 11.68 10.12
CA PRO A 378 9.48 10.94 11.05
C PRO A 378 8.41 11.79 11.76
N HIS A 379 8.59 13.09 11.87
CA HIS A 379 7.66 13.98 12.56
C HIS A 379 6.67 14.67 11.62
N THR A 380 6.56 14.21 10.37
CA THR A 380 5.63 14.77 9.40
C THR A 380 4.35 13.94 9.33
N THR A 381 3.22 14.63 9.14
CA THR A 381 1.94 13.97 8.88
C THR A 381 2.03 13.05 7.66
N VAL A 382 1.47 11.85 7.77
CA VAL A 382 1.41 10.87 6.69
C VAL A 382 0.64 11.44 5.49
N ARG A 383 1.31 11.52 4.34
CA ARG A 383 0.76 12.14 3.12
C ARG A 383 0.41 11.06 2.09
N ALA A 384 -0.49 11.37 1.15
CA ALA A 384 -0.78 10.52 0.01
C ALA A 384 0.48 10.30 -0.85
N ALA A 385 0.59 9.14 -1.52
CA ALA A 385 1.74 8.80 -2.35
C ALA A 385 2.01 9.83 -3.45
N ARG A 386 0.97 10.35 -4.09
CA ARG A 386 1.05 11.43 -5.09
C ARG A 386 1.70 12.69 -4.52
N THR A 387 1.34 13.07 -3.28
CA THR A 387 1.93 14.22 -2.61
C THR A 387 3.42 13.98 -2.30
N LEU A 388 3.77 12.77 -1.86
CA LEU A 388 5.18 12.41 -1.61
C LEU A 388 6.01 12.47 -2.88
N ARG A 389 5.49 11.96 -4.00
CA ARG A 389 6.17 12.05 -5.30
C ARG A 389 6.46 13.50 -5.66
N ARG A 390 5.43 14.37 -5.64
CA ARG A 390 5.58 15.80 -5.93
C ARG A 390 6.54 16.51 -4.99
N TRP A 391 6.49 16.19 -3.71
CA TRP A 391 7.28 16.81 -2.66
C TRP A 391 8.75 16.43 -2.72
N LEU A 392 9.04 15.12 -2.84
CA LEU A 392 10.38 14.59 -2.64
C LEU A 392 11.04 14.03 -3.91
N LEU A 393 10.26 13.50 -4.87
CA LEU A 393 10.81 12.74 -5.98
C LEU A 393 10.88 13.52 -7.30
N GLN A 394 9.82 14.26 -7.64
CA GLN A 394 9.69 14.98 -8.91
C GLN A 394 10.49 16.29 -8.93
N VAL A 395 11.73 16.20 -8.57
CA VAL A 395 12.69 17.31 -8.65
C VAL A 395 13.66 17.03 -9.80
N PRO A 396 13.77 17.92 -10.81
CA PRO A 396 14.74 17.73 -11.88
C PRO A 396 16.15 17.89 -11.33
N GLY A 397 17.10 17.22 -11.95
CA GLY A 397 18.49 17.31 -11.53
C GLY A 397 19.47 17.16 -12.67
N ARG A 398 20.73 17.45 -12.41
CA ARG A 398 21.84 17.27 -13.33
C ARG A 398 23.00 16.57 -12.61
N LEU A 399 23.40 15.41 -13.11
CA LEU A 399 24.47 14.62 -12.52
C LEU A 399 25.79 14.90 -13.24
N THR A 400 26.79 15.43 -12.54
CA THR A 400 28.12 15.72 -13.07
C THR A 400 29.18 14.85 -12.40
N ARG A 401 30.30 14.67 -13.06
CA ARG A 401 31.46 13.96 -12.52
C ARG A 401 32.66 14.91 -12.51
N HIS A 402 33.31 15.01 -11.38
CA HIS A 402 34.56 15.72 -11.18
C HIS A 402 35.62 14.75 -10.59
N ALA A 403 36.86 15.19 -10.46
CA ALA A 403 37.94 14.36 -9.93
C ALA A 403 37.62 13.75 -8.54
N GLY A 404 36.86 14.45 -7.71
CA GLY A 404 36.46 14.01 -6.38
C GLY A 404 35.16 13.15 -6.30
N GLY A 405 34.53 12.82 -7.45
CA GLY A 405 33.33 12.00 -7.44
C GLY A 405 32.14 12.53 -8.23
N TRP A 406 30.94 12.07 -7.89
CA TRP A 406 29.68 12.45 -8.52
C TRP A 406 28.94 13.51 -7.71
N THR A 407 28.44 14.54 -8.39
CA THR A 407 27.62 15.60 -7.80
C THR A 407 26.26 15.65 -8.50
N LEU A 408 25.19 15.56 -7.71
CA LEU A 408 23.83 15.76 -8.16
C LEU A 408 23.42 17.21 -7.87
N HIS A 409 23.30 18.03 -8.92
CA HIS A 409 22.82 19.40 -8.84
C HIS A 409 21.29 19.40 -8.93
N LEU A 410 20.65 20.06 -7.99
CA LEU A 410 19.20 20.26 -7.93
C LEU A 410 18.89 21.75 -8.10
N PRO A 411 17.66 22.14 -8.49
CA PRO A 411 17.30 23.55 -8.70
C PRO A 411 17.55 24.39 -7.46
N ALA A 412 18.21 25.52 -7.65
CA ALA A 412 18.31 26.53 -6.61
C ALA A 412 16.89 26.99 -6.18
N ARG A 413 16.71 27.30 -4.90
CA ARG A 413 15.42 27.74 -4.33
C ARG A 413 14.28 26.72 -4.45
N TRP A 414 14.60 25.41 -4.54
CA TRP A 414 13.57 24.37 -4.50
C TRP A 414 12.76 24.51 -3.20
N PRO A 415 11.42 24.58 -3.25
CA PRO A 415 10.60 24.89 -2.07
C PRO A 415 10.83 23.93 -0.89
N TRP A 416 11.13 22.69 -1.19
CA TRP A 416 11.29 21.61 -0.20
C TRP A 416 12.74 21.14 -0.05
N HIS A 417 13.72 21.96 -0.41
CA HIS A 417 15.15 21.57 -0.35
C HIS A 417 15.55 21.12 1.06
N GLY A 418 15.08 21.80 2.10
CA GLY A 418 15.40 21.46 3.49
C GLY A 418 14.89 20.07 3.89
N ASP A 419 13.66 19.71 3.46
CA ASP A 419 13.10 18.38 3.71
C ASP A 419 13.87 17.30 2.95
N TYR A 420 14.19 17.55 1.70
CA TYR A 420 14.99 16.65 0.88
C TYR A 420 16.35 16.33 1.53
N ILE A 421 17.09 17.34 1.94
CA ILE A 421 18.41 17.18 2.57
C ILE A 421 18.29 16.48 3.92
N ARG A 422 17.29 16.84 4.75
CA ARG A 422 17.04 16.15 6.02
C ARG A 422 16.75 14.67 5.80
N ALA A 423 15.84 14.35 4.88
CA ALA A 423 15.49 12.96 4.56
C ALA A 423 16.71 12.18 4.07
N LEU A 424 17.50 12.76 3.14
CA LEU A 424 18.69 12.11 2.61
C LEU A 424 19.73 11.81 3.70
N ASN A 425 20.01 12.78 4.57
CA ASN A 425 20.98 12.63 5.64
C ASN A 425 20.54 11.57 6.66
N ARG A 426 19.26 11.55 7.05
CA ARG A 426 18.72 10.53 7.97
C ARG A 426 18.76 9.14 7.36
N ILE A 427 18.35 8.98 6.10
CA ILE A 427 18.39 7.70 5.40
C ILE A 427 19.83 7.21 5.24
N ARG A 428 20.79 8.09 4.95
CA ARG A 428 22.22 7.73 4.88
C ARG A 428 22.80 7.30 6.22
N ALA A 429 22.27 7.82 7.32
CA ALA A 429 22.70 7.45 8.68
C ALA A 429 22.13 6.09 9.15
N LEU A 430 21.18 5.50 8.43
CA LEU A 430 20.69 4.16 8.75
C LEU A 430 21.84 3.14 8.62
N PRO A 431 21.88 2.11 9.48
CA PRO A 431 22.88 1.05 9.39
C PRO A 431 22.81 0.36 8.02
N ALA A 432 23.98 -0.10 7.54
CA ALA A 432 23.99 -0.98 6.38
C ALA A 432 23.29 -2.31 6.72
N PRO A 433 22.65 -2.98 5.76
CA PRO A 433 22.09 -4.29 6.01
C PRO A 433 23.19 -5.29 6.38
N ALA A 434 22.91 -6.11 7.37
CA ALA A 434 23.78 -7.22 7.76
C ALA A 434 23.90 -8.28 6.67
#